data_757e806d339f61544379559371f0730f
#
_entry.id   757e806d339f61544379559371f0730f
#
_cell.length_a   1.000
_cell.length_b   1.000
_cell.length_c   1.000
_cell.angle_alpha   90.00
_cell.angle_beta   90.00
_cell.angle_gamma   90.00
#
_symmetry.space_group_name_H-M   'P 1'
#
loop_
_entity.id
_entity.type
_entity.pdbx_description
1 polymer ?
#
loop_
_entity_poly.entity_id
_entity_poly.type
_entity_poly.pdbx_seq_one_letter_code
_entity_poly.pdbx_strand_id
1 'polypeptide(L)'
;MGADTPQGGLSGTKGADTPFDLGDGFRRFADHVPLMMWRTDEKGRSTYHNECWLQFTGRPLAEEIANGWRKGVHPDDFKRHAETVEKAVESRLPFTVEFRLRRHDGAYRWLLDTGRPLEENGVFHGYLGSCFDITDRKSAEEHAEHALVEKETLLAEIYHRVRNNLQVMVSLIGLYGRAAPEACRGSFDALGQRVRAIALVQQHLHEAPHIASIDLRDYLHRLASGLGQLRRAGRIGVTVEGDGTSLVEPRTANALGMIVAEVVAECLDATTETVTCGITIRINAGAGTPVRLSVVSGAGEAAAAGREGVPKLGPRLIAAYAAQAEIAVSGTATQADPLHLQLPEARAYVPPTLSPSLS
;
A
#
# COMPACT_ATOMS: atom_id res chain seq x y z
N MET A 1 -75.58 -5.89 62.13
CA MET A 1 -75.50 -4.83 61.14
C MET A 1 -74.28 -5.12 60.25
N GLY A 2 -74.62 -5.64 59.10
CA GLY A 2 -73.71 -6.16 58.13
C GLY A 2 -73.07 -5.07 57.30
N ALA A 3 -71.86 -5.32 56.80
CA ALA A 3 -71.25 -4.61 55.69
C ALA A 3 -70.76 -5.65 54.72
N ASP A 4 -71.42 -5.75 53.59
CA ASP A 4 -71.06 -6.52 52.44
C ASP A 4 -69.80 -6.00 51.79
N THR A 5 -68.88 -6.92 51.47
CA THR A 5 -67.73 -6.69 50.62
C THR A 5 -68.01 -7.35 49.29
N PRO A 6 -67.94 -6.61 48.14
CA PRO A 6 -68.05 -7.27 46.86
C PRO A 6 -66.63 -7.77 46.41
N GLN A 7 -66.56 -9.07 46.13
CA GLN A 7 -65.49 -9.71 45.41
C GLN A 7 -65.55 -9.28 43.95
N GLY A 8 -64.55 -8.48 43.52
CA GLY A 8 -64.32 -8.16 42.15
C GLY A 8 -63.41 -9.20 41.49
N GLY A 9 -63.96 -10.01 40.59
CA GLY A 9 -63.27 -11.01 39.82
C GLY A 9 -62.27 -10.36 38.86
N LEU A 10 -61.02 -10.79 38.97
CA LEU A 10 -59.97 -10.49 37.96
C LEU A 10 -60.27 -11.35 36.72
N SER A 11 -60.93 -10.74 35.76
CA SER A 11 -61.01 -11.22 34.39
C SER A 11 -59.70 -11.03 33.73
N GLY A 12 -58.95 -12.11 33.52
CA GLY A 12 -57.75 -12.12 32.70
C GLY A 12 -58.12 -11.85 31.23
N THR A 13 -57.96 -10.63 30.80
CA THR A 13 -57.90 -10.31 29.37
C THR A 13 -56.56 -10.75 28.82
N LYS A 14 -56.56 -11.80 27.98
CA LYS A 14 -55.48 -12.16 27.07
C LYS A 14 -55.10 -10.88 26.33
N GLY A 15 -53.81 -10.45 26.48
CA GLY A 15 -53.24 -9.37 25.70
C GLY A 15 -53.36 -9.71 24.22
N ALA A 16 -54.20 -9.01 23.52
CA ALA A 16 -54.23 -8.99 22.08
C ALA A 16 -52.89 -8.43 21.60
N ASP A 17 -52.31 -9.03 20.55
CA ASP A 17 -51.18 -8.56 19.74
C ASP A 17 -51.49 -7.13 19.24
N THR A 18 -51.36 -6.13 20.07
CA THR A 18 -51.35 -4.73 19.61
C THR A 18 -49.96 -4.44 19.13
N PRO A 19 -49.79 -4.10 17.82
CA PRO A 19 -48.45 -3.71 17.31
C PRO A 19 -47.95 -2.54 18.15
N PHE A 20 -46.70 -2.63 18.60
CA PHE A 20 -46.03 -1.54 19.29
C PHE A 20 -46.10 -0.28 18.44
N ASP A 21 -46.86 0.72 18.88
CA ASP A 21 -47.05 1.97 18.16
C ASP A 21 -46.03 3.01 18.62
N LEU A 22 -45.20 3.48 17.68
CA LEU A 22 -44.17 4.54 17.91
C LEU A 22 -44.75 5.91 18.28
N GLY A 23 -46.11 6.03 18.24
CA GLY A 23 -46.80 7.28 18.47
C GLY A 23 -46.59 8.33 17.36
N ASP A 24 -47.56 9.24 17.21
CA ASP A 24 -47.53 10.30 16.17
C ASP A 24 -46.33 11.27 16.31
N GLY A 25 -45.78 11.43 17.52
CA GLY A 25 -44.65 12.28 17.78
C GLY A 25 -43.36 11.78 17.12
N PHE A 26 -43.08 10.47 17.23
CA PHE A 26 -41.91 9.86 16.59
C PHE A 26 -42.05 9.87 15.08
N ARG A 27 -43.21 9.57 14.51
CA ARG A 27 -43.40 9.59 13.05
C ARG A 27 -43.13 10.97 12.51
N ARG A 28 -43.69 12.02 13.11
CA ARG A 28 -43.44 13.42 12.72
C ARG A 28 -41.96 13.78 12.80
N PHE A 29 -41.26 13.34 13.84
CA PHE A 29 -39.82 13.57 13.94
C PHE A 29 -39.07 12.84 12.82
N ALA A 30 -39.28 11.55 12.63
CA ALA A 30 -38.61 10.72 11.65
C ALA A 30 -38.82 11.21 10.21
N ASP A 31 -40.02 11.74 9.88
CA ASP A 31 -40.34 12.27 8.55
C ASP A 31 -39.63 13.60 8.24
N HIS A 32 -39.15 14.32 9.28
CA HIS A 32 -38.40 15.56 9.09
C HIS A 32 -36.86 15.36 9.17
N VAL A 33 -36.40 14.19 9.52
CA VAL A 33 -34.95 13.90 9.53
C VAL A 33 -34.48 13.61 8.10
N PRO A 34 -33.41 14.28 7.62
CA PRO A 34 -32.87 14.08 6.25
C PRO A 34 -32.06 12.79 6.16
N LEU A 35 -32.62 11.70 6.63
CA LEU A 35 -32.05 10.38 6.68
C LEU A 35 -33.14 9.36 6.39
N MET A 36 -32.86 8.41 5.51
CA MET A 36 -33.78 7.29 5.26
C MET A 36 -33.88 6.41 6.51
N MET A 37 -35.08 6.31 7.09
CA MET A 37 -35.35 5.51 8.26
C MET A 37 -36.40 4.44 7.98
N TRP A 38 -36.20 3.28 8.59
CA TRP A 38 -37.13 2.16 8.47
C TRP A 38 -37.30 1.42 9.80
N ARG A 39 -38.39 0.68 9.91
CA ARG A 39 -38.68 -0.20 11.02
C ARG A 39 -39.23 -1.52 10.52
N THR A 40 -38.92 -2.62 11.26
CA THR A 40 -39.51 -3.94 11.02
C THR A 40 -40.33 -4.42 12.23
N ASP A 41 -41.14 -5.45 12.00
CA ASP A 41 -41.73 -6.28 13.06
C ASP A 41 -40.69 -7.32 13.57
N GLU A 42 -41.11 -8.12 14.53
CA GLU A 42 -40.32 -9.21 15.13
C GLU A 42 -39.87 -10.29 14.14
N LYS A 43 -40.53 -10.38 12.98
CA LYS A 43 -40.20 -11.30 11.89
C LYS A 43 -39.32 -10.67 10.81
N GLY A 44 -38.83 -9.46 11.04
CA GLY A 44 -37.99 -8.72 10.07
C GLY A 44 -38.77 -8.15 8.88
N ARG A 45 -40.12 -8.13 8.92
CA ARG A 45 -40.90 -7.52 7.85
C ARG A 45 -41.05 -6.02 8.09
N SER A 46 -40.80 -5.22 7.07
CA SER A 46 -40.88 -3.76 7.18
C SER A 46 -42.31 -3.30 7.53
N THR A 47 -42.41 -2.44 8.53
CA THR A 47 -43.67 -1.85 9.00
C THR A 47 -43.74 -0.34 8.84
N TYR A 48 -42.61 0.31 8.64
CA TYR A 48 -42.50 1.75 8.47
C TYR A 48 -41.30 2.15 7.65
N HIS A 49 -41.46 3.15 6.81
CA HIS A 49 -40.44 3.93 6.12
C HIS A 49 -40.81 5.39 6.22
N ASN A 50 -39.85 6.26 6.52
CA ASN A 50 -40.10 7.68 6.62
C ASN A 50 -40.17 8.38 5.25
N GLU A 51 -40.58 9.64 5.26
CA GLU A 51 -40.75 10.45 4.05
C GLU A 51 -39.46 10.51 3.20
N CYS A 52 -38.27 10.60 3.82
CA CYS A 52 -36.99 10.58 3.13
C CYS A 52 -36.77 9.30 2.31
N TRP A 53 -37.14 8.13 2.84
CA TRP A 53 -37.10 6.86 2.11
C TRP A 53 -38.06 6.86 0.92
N LEU A 54 -39.32 7.31 1.14
CA LEU A 54 -40.34 7.33 0.11
C LEU A 54 -39.98 8.29 -1.03
N GLN A 55 -39.41 9.44 -0.71
CA GLN A 55 -38.88 10.38 -1.71
C GLN A 55 -37.71 9.77 -2.49
N PHE A 56 -36.81 9.05 -1.84
CA PHE A 56 -35.68 8.38 -2.50
C PHE A 56 -36.15 7.31 -3.49
N THR A 57 -37.06 6.43 -3.08
CA THR A 57 -37.55 5.33 -3.94
C THR A 57 -38.63 5.78 -4.94
N GLY A 58 -39.32 6.89 -4.65
CA GLY A 58 -40.45 7.38 -5.44
C GLY A 58 -41.70 6.49 -5.33
N ARG A 59 -41.77 5.61 -4.32
CA ARG A 59 -42.86 4.63 -4.16
C ARG A 59 -43.64 4.92 -2.88
N PRO A 60 -44.96 4.73 -2.92
CA PRO A 60 -45.79 4.93 -1.73
C PRO A 60 -45.51 3.90 -0.65
N LEU A 61 -45.74 4.24 0.63
CA LEU A 61 -45.49 3.36 1.78
C LEU A 61 -46.14 1.99 1.62
N ALA A 62 -47.33 1.94 1.06
CA ALA A 62 -48.07 0.68 0.86
C ALA A 62 -47.33 -0.33 -0.05
N GLU A 63 -46.46 0.16 -0.93
CA GLU A 63 -45.62 -0.68 -1.80
C GLU A 63 -44.29 -1.03 -1.17
N GLU A 64 -43.84 -0.31 -0.14
CA GLU A 64 -42.53 -0.50 0.52
C GLU A 64 -42.64 -1.44 1.73
N ILE A 65 -43.75 -1.46 2.44
CA ILE A 65 -43.95 -2.29 3.65
C ILE A 65 -43.89 -3.80 3.36
N ALA A 66 -43.76 -4.57 4.44
CA ALA A 66 -43.50 -6.01 4.44
C ALA A 66 -42.18 -6.35 3.69
N ASN A 67 -42.24 -6.86 2.50
CA ASN A 67 -41.09 -7.20 1.65
C ASN A 67 -41.08 -6.39 0.35
N GLY A 68 -41.89 -5.35 0.27
CA GLY A 68 -42.07 -4.57 -0.98
C GLY A 68 -40.82 -3.81 -1.40
N TRP A 69 -40.08 -3.25 -0.45
CA TRP A 69 -38.80 -2.54 -0.68
C TRP A 69 -37.73 -3.40 -1.37
N ARG A 70 -37.77 -4.73 -1.17
CA ARG A 70 -36.82 -5.68 -1.78
C ARG A 70 -36.81 -5.63 -3.31
N LYS A 71 -37.92 -5.18 -3.95
CA LYS A 71 -38.02 -5.02 -5.41
C LYS A 71 -37.07 -3.96 -5.97
N GLY A 72 -36.62 -3.05 -5.13
CA GLY A 72 -35.65 -2.02 -5.48
C GLY A 72 -34.18 -2.45 -5.30
N VAL A 73 -33.91 -3.55 -4.61
CA VAL A 73 -32.54 -4.02 -4.36
C VAL A 73 -31.93 -4.55 -5.65
N HIS A 74 -30.63 -4.27 -5.86
CA HIS A 74 -29.90 -4.80 -7.01
C HIS A 74 -29.83 -6.35 -6.93
N PRO A 75 -30.04 -7.06 -8.03
CA PRO A 75 -30.08 -8.54 -8.04
C PRO A 75 -28.86 -9.19 -7.39
N ASP A 76 -27.65 -8.68 -7.65
CA ASP A 76 -26.41 -9.24 -7.10
C ASP A 76 -26.29 -9.07 -5.58
N ASP A 77 -26.92 -8.04 -5.01
CA ASP A 77 -26.83 -7.71 -3.60
C ASP A 77 -27.93 -8.38 -2.76
N PHE A 78 -29.01 -8.83 -3.42
CA PHE A 78 -30.21 -9.34 -2.76
C PHE A 78 -29.92 -10.50 -1.79
N LYS A 79 -29.16 -11.50 -2.24
CA LYS A 79 -28.85 -12.67 -1.42
C LYS A 79 -28.04 -12.30 -0.18
N ARG A 80 -26.96 -11.53 -0.37
CA ARG A 80 -26.08 -11.08 0.73
C ARG A 80 -26.84 -10.24 1.75
N HIS A 81 -27.64 -9.31 1.29
CA HIS A 81 -28.45 -8.45 2.16
C HIS A 81 -29.46 -9.29 2.95
N ALA A 82 -30.21 -10.19 2.29
CA ALA A 82 -31.19 -11.04 2.95
C ALA A 82 -30.55 -11.92 4.03
N GLU A 83 -29.45 -12.60 3.73
CA GLU A 83 -28.74 -13.45 4.69
C GLU A 83 -28.23 -12.66 5.91
N THR A 84 -27.77 -11.41 5.69
CA THR A 84 -27.30 -10.55 6.79
C THR A 84 -28.46 -10.17 7.73
N VAL A 85 -29.58 -9.75 7.16
CA VAL A 85 -30.78 -9.37 7.94
C VAL A 85 -31.39 -10.58 8.66
N GLU A 86 -31.49 -11.75 8.00
CA GLU A 86 -31.99 -12.98 8.60
C GLU A 86 -31.15 -13.40 9.81
N LYS A 87 -29.84 -13.44 9.68
CA LYS A 87 -28.92 -13.72 10.79
C LYS A 87 -29.08 -12.73 11.95
N ALA A 88 -29.22 -11.44 11.63
CA ALA A 88 -29.43 -10.41 12.63
C ALA A 88 -30.76 -10.65 13.40
N VAL A 89 -31.84 -10.94 12.70
CA VAL A 89 -33.16 -11.25 13.32
C VAL A 89 -33.09 -12.47 14.22
N GLU A 90 -32.40 -13.54 13.79
CA GLU A 90 -32.24 -14.77 14.59
C GLU A 90 -31.37 -14.52 15.84
N SER A 91 -30.29 -13.77 15.72
CA SER A 91 -29.35 -13.50 16.82
C SER A 91 -29.76 -12.30 17.70
N ARG A 92 -30.68 -11.47 17.24
CA ARG A 92 -31.06 -10.18 17.85
C ARG A 92 -29.88 -9.24 18.06
N LEU A 93 -28.92 -9.26 17.11
CA LEU A 93 -27.74 -8.40 17.15
C LEU A 93 -27.86 -7.26 16.13
N PRO A 94 -27.21 -6.12 16.38
CA PRO A 94 -27.10 -5.06 15.38
C PRO A 94 -26.43 -5.57 14.10
N PHE A 95 -26.78 -4.97 12.96
CA PHE A 95 -26.14 -5.27 11.68
C PHE A 95 -25.80 -4.01 10.92
N THR A 96 -24.85 -4.14 10.00
CA THR A 96 -24.50 -3.14 9.01
C THR A 96 -24.23 -3.85 7.70
N VAL A 97 -24.83 -3.37 6.60
CA VAL A 97 -24.64 -3.96 5.27
C VAL A 97 -24.72 -2.88 4.20
N GLU A 98 -23.80 -2.95 3.23
CA GLU A 98 -23.84 -2.11 2.06
C GLU A 98 -24.58 -2.83 0.94
N PHE A 99 -25.48 -2.12 0.26
CA PHE A 99 -26.23 -2.68 -0.87
C PHE A 99 -26.65 -1.59 -1.84
N ARG A 100 -27.03 -1.96 -3.06
CA ARG A 100 -27.54 -1.02 -4.06
C ARG A 100 -29.05 -1.05 -4.08
N LEU A 101 -29.65 0.14 -3.93
CA LEU A 101 -31.09 0.34 -4.03
C LEU A 101 -31.40 1.27 -5.20
N ARG A 102 -32.46 0.95 -5.95
CA ARG A 102 -32.91 1.74 -7.08
C ARG A 102 -33.66 2.99 -6.61
N ARG A 103 -33.16 4.14 -7.00
CA ARG A 103 -33.77 5.45 -6.76
C ARG A 103 -34.94 5.70 -7.73
N HIS A 104 -35.78 6.71 -7.46
CA HIS A 104 -36.95 7.07 -8.27
C HIS A 104 -36.64 7.37 -9.75
N ASP A 105 -35.43 7.80 -10.06
CA ASP A 105 -34.96 8.06 -11.42
C ASP A 105 -34.46 6.80 -12.17
N GLY A 106 -34.54 5.64 -11.52
CA GLY A 106 -34.08 4.36 -12.05
C GLY A 106 -32.62 4.02 -11.80
N ALA A 107 -31.80 4.98 -11.32
CA ALA A 107 -30.39 4.74 -11.00
C ALA A 107 -30.24 3.93 -9.73
N TYR A 108 -29.26 3.01 -9.71
CA TYR A 108 -28.86 2.32 -8.48
C TYR A 108 -27.90 3.19 -7.69
N ARG A 109 -28.17 3.33 -6.39
CA ARG A 109 -27.34 4.06 -5.45
C ARG A 109 -26.86 3.12 -4.35
N TRP A 110 -25.61 3.26 -3.94
CA TRP A 110 -25.07 2.52 -2.81
C TRP A 110 -25.62 3.06 -1.49
N LEU A 111 -26.22 2.19 -0.71
CA LEU A 111 -26.70 2.50 0.63
C LEU A 111 -25.93 1.73 1.67
N LEU A 112 -25.60 2.37 2.78
CA LEU A 112 -25.15 1.75 4.02
C LEU A 112 -26.38 1.58 4.92
N ASP A 113 -26.84 0.36 5.09
CA ASP A 113 -27.97 0.02 5.94
C ASP A 113 -27.48 -0.43 7.31
N THR A 114 -27.97 0.21 8.35
CA THR A 114 -27.64 -0.09 9.74
C THR A 114 -28.91 -0.31 10.52
N GLY A 115 -29.05 -1.50 11.13
CA GLY A 115 -30.20 -1.86 11.95
C GLY A 115 -29.80 -2.23 13.38
N ARG A 116 -30.62 -1.80 14.33
CA ARG A 116 -30.48 -2.19 15.73
C ARG A 116 -31.77 -2.82 16.24
N PRO A 117 -31.69 -3.85 17.11
CA PRO A 117 -32.86 -4.43 17.71
C PRO A 117 -33.60 -3.39 18.57
N LEU A 118 -34.92 -3.36 18.44
CA LEU A 118 -35.78 -2.53 19.25
C LEU A 118 -36.38 -3.42 20.38
N GLU A 119 -35.92 -3.13 21.58
CA GLU A 119 -36.39 -3.83 22.78
C GLU A 119 -37.06 -2.87 23.75
N GLU A 120 -38.19 -3.23 24.31
CA GLU A 120 -38.88 -2.50 25.35
C GLU A 120 -39.32 -3.45 26.46
N ASN A 121 -38.93 -3.14 27.69
CA ASN A 121 -39.21 -3.97 28.86
C ASN A 121 -38.74 -5.45 28.71
N GLY A 122 -37.64 -5.68 27.96
CA GLY A 122 -37.11 -7.01 27.68
C GLY A 122 -37.86 -7.78 26.60
N VAL A 123 -38.80 -7.14 25.89
CA VAL A 123 -39.54 -7.71 24.76
C VAL A 123 -38.98 -7.16 23.47
N PHE A 124 -38.63 -8.07 22.55
CA PHE A 124 -38.15 -7.72 21.21
C PHE A 124 -39.32 -7.32 20.31
N HIS A 125 -39.25 -6.16 19.68
CA HIS A 125 -40.27 -5.57 18.81
C HIS A 125 -39.85 -5.41 17.36
N GLY A 126 -38.73 -6.03 16.96
CA GLY A 126 -38.17 -5.94 15.62
C GLY A 126 -36.92 -5.07 15.57
N TYR A 127 -36.69 -4.40 14.47
CA TYR A 127 -35.55 -3.55 14.23
C TYR A 127 -35.97 -2.13 13.91
N LEU A 128 -35.14 -1.18 14.33
CA LEU A 128 -35.14 0.20 13.87
C LEU A 128 -33.79 0.46 13.19
N GLY A 129 -33.82 1.05 12.01
CA GLY A 129 -32.60 1.30 11.26
C GLY A 129 -32.66 2.51 10.37
N SER A 130 -31.52 2.75 9.75
CA SER A 130 -31.32 3.87 8.83
C SER A 130 -30.42 3.49 7.68
N CYS A 131 -30.66 4.12 6.52
CA CYS A 131 -29.83 3.98 5.33
C CYS A 131 -29.21 5.32 4.96
N PHE A 132 -27.91 5.30 4.71
CA PHE A 132 -27.14 6.44 4.21
C PHE A 132 -26.78 6.21 2.75
N ASP A 133 -26.97 7.20 1.88
CA ASP A 133 -26.42 7.16 0.52
C ASP A 133 -24.90 7.35 0.57
N ILE A 134 -24.17 6.32 0.23
CA ILE A 134 -22.70 6.27 0.21
C ILE A 134 -22.15 6.23 -1.21
N THR A 135 -22.97 6.56 -2.22
CA THR A 135 -22.59 6.46 -3.63
C THR A 135 -21.39 7.35 -3.95
N ASP A 136 -21.39 8.58 -3.45
CA ASP A 136 -20.28 9.51 -3.71
C ASP A 136 -18.98 9.02 -3.05
N ARG A 137 -19.05 8.40 -1.86
CA ARG A 137 -17.90 7.76 -1.21
C ARG A 137 -17.39 6.59 -2.05
N LYS A 138 -18.27 5.67 -2.50
CA LYS A 138 -17.90 4.53 -3.36
C LYS A 138 -17.29 4.98 -4.68
N SER A 139 -17.87 5.99 -5.32
CA SER A 139 -17.33 6.56 -6.55
C SER A 139 -15.94 7.18 -6.35
N ALA A 140 -15.71 7.88 -5.23
CA ALA A 140 -14.41 8.44 -4.91
C ALA A 140 -13.36 7.35 -4.62
N GLU A 141 -13.73 6.29 -3.90
CA GLU A 141 -12.88 5.11 -3.66
C GLU A 141 -12.48 4.45 -4.99
N GLU A 142 -13.44 4.20 -5.87
CA GLU A 142 -13.22 3.58 -7.18
C GLU A 142 -12.33 4.45 -8.09
N HIS A 143 -12.59 5.76 -8.13
CA HIS A 143 -11.74 6.69 -8.88
C HIS A 143 -10.31 6.73 -8.34
N ALA A 144 -10.13 6.69 -7.02
CA ALA A 144 -8.80 6.68 -6.40
C ALA A 144 -8.05 5.37 -6.73
N GLU A 145 -8.73 4.24 -6.72
CA GLU A 145 -8.17 2.93 -7.09
C GLU A 145 -7.75 2.90 -8.56
N HIS A 146 -8.61 3.37 -9.46
CA HIS A 146 -8.28 3.49 -10.88
C HIS A 146 -7.09 4.42 -11.13
N ALA A 147 -7.05 5.58 -10.48
CA ALA A 147 -5.93 6.52 -10.61
C ALA A 147 -4.61 5.93 -10.09
N LEU A 148 -4.67 5.08 -9.05
CA LEU A 148 -3.48 4.38 -8.54
C LEU A 148 -2.96 3.37 -9.55
N VAL A 149 -3.83 2.53 -10.13
CA VAL A 149 -3.48 1.54 -11.16
C VAL A 149 -2.90 2.21 -12.40
N GLU A 150 -3.52 3.31 -12.85
CA GLU A 150 -3.01 4.09 -13.98
C GLU A 150 -1.62 4.65 -13.71
N LYS A 151 -1.41 5.24 -12.53
CA LYS A 151 -0.12 5.77 -12.09
C LYS A 151 0.96 4.69 -12.07
N GLU A 152 0.66 3.50 -11.53
CA GLU A 152 1.60 2.38 -11.49
C GLU A 152 1.98 1.92 -12.90
N THR A 153 1.00 1.85 -13.80
CA THR A 153 1.21 1.47 -15.22
C THR A 153 2.12 2.47 -15.92
N LEU A 154 1.86 3.77 -15.74
CA LEU A 154 2.69 4.84 -16.33
C LEU A 154 4.13 4.82 -15.77
N LEU A 155 4.29 4.59 -14.47
CA LEU A 155 5.61 4.46 -13.86
C LEU A 155 6.37 3.26 -14.45
N ALA A 156 5.74 2.10 -14.59
CA ALA A 156 6.36 0.93 -15.20
C ALA A 156 6.82 1.19 -16.64
N GLU A 157 6.02 1.92 -17.45
CA GLU A 157 6.39 2.31 -18.80
C GLU A 157 7.61 3.25 -18.83
N ILE A 158 7.63 4.27 -17.95
CA ILE A 158 8.76 5.18 -17.83
C ILE A 158 10.04 4.42 -17.53
N TYR A 159 10.01 3.50 -16.58
CA TYR A 159 11.18 2.69 -16.21
C TYR A 159 11.64 1.77 -17.35
N HIS A 160 10.70 1.18 -18.07
CA HIS A 160 11.02 0.41 -19.28
C HIS A 160 11.73 1.26 -20.33
N ARG A 161 11.28 2.49 -20.54
CA ARG A 161 11.92 3.44 -21.48
C ARG A 161 13.28 3.88 -20.99
N VAL A 162 13.47 4.16 -19.70
CA VAL A 162 14.78 4.49 -19.11
C VAL A 162 15.78 3.34 -19.34
N ARG A 163 15.37 2.08 -19.07
CA ARG A 163 16.21 0.90 -19.31
C ARG A 163 16.61 0.79 -20.79
N ASN A 164 15.66 0.94 -21.70
CA ASN A 164 15.94 0.87 -23.14
C ASN A 164 16.93 1.98 -23.57
N ASN A 165 16.75 3.19 -23.07
CA ASN A 165 17.66 4.31 -23.37
C ASN A 165 19.07 4.04 -22.85
N LEU A 166 19.22 3.50 -21.64
CA LEU A 166 20.53 3.11 -21.10
C LEU A 166 21.18 2.00 -21.92
N GLN A 167 20.43 1.00 -22.41
CA GLN A 167 20.93 -0.04 -23.31
C GLN A 167 21.44 0.54 -24.64
N VAL A 168 20.70 1.48 -25.23
CA VAL A 168 21.14 2.20 -26.44
C VAL A 168 22.43 2.95 -26.17
N MET A 169 22.55 3.67 -25.04
CA MET A 169 23.77 4.38 -24.65
C MET A 169 24.97 3.42 -24.52
N VAL A 170 24.79 2.27 -23.87
CA VAL A 170 25.83 1.23 -23.77
C VAL A 170 26.26 0.75 -25.15
N SER A 171 25.32 0.53 -26.07
CA SER A 171 25.62 0.09 -27.43
C SER A 171 26.40 1.14 -28.22
N LEU A 172 26.01 2.43 -28.10
CA LEU A 172 26.68 3.53 -28.73
C LEU A 172 28.13 3.69 -28.18
N ILE A 173 28.30 3.66 -26.85
CA ILE A 173 29.63 3.72 -26.21
C ILE A 173 30.52 2.60 -26.74
N GLY A 174 29.99 1.37 -26.84
CA GLY A 174 30.73 0.23 -27.38
C GLY A 174 31.09 0.38 -28.88
N LEU A 175 30.22 1.01 -29.69
CA LEU A 175 30.52 1.32 -31.09
C LEU A 175 31.66 2.34 -31.21
N TYR A 176 31.57 3.45 -30.50
CA TYR A 176 32.60 4.47 -30.47
C TYR A 176 33.94 3.94 -29.91
N GLY A 177 33.87 3.11 -28.86
CA GLY A 177 35.07 2.47 -28.29
C GLY A 177 35.81 1.58 -29.29
N ARG A 178 35.08 0.82 -30.13
CA ARG A 178 35.70 0.02 -31.21
C ARG A 178 36.34 0.86 -32.31
N ALA A 179 35.79 2.00 -32.61
CA ALA A 179 36.28 2.93 -33.61
C ALA A 179 37.42 3.85 -33.08
N ALA A 180 37.57 3.94 -31.76
CA ALA A 180 38.56 4.80 -31.12
C ALA A 180 40.02 4.28 -31.24
N PRO A 181 41.02 5.16 -31.18
CA PRO A 181 42.41 4.77 -31.04
C PRO A 181 42.62 3.84 -29.84
N GLU A 182 43.56 2.91 -29.95
CA GLU A 182 43.82 1.88 -28.93
C GLU A 182 44.01 2.45 -27.52
N ALA A 183 44.71 3.55 -27.41
CA ALA A 183 44.94 4.27 -26.15
C ALA A 183 43.64 4.75 -25.45
N CYS A 184 42.53 4.96 -26.20
CA CYS A 184 41.26 5.46 -25.69
C CYS A 184 40.25 4.34 -25.42
N ARG A 185 40.44 3.12 -25.96
CA ARG A 185 39.46 2.02 -25.86
C ARG A 185 39.12 1.66 -24.43
N GLY A 186 40.13 1.62 -23.54
CA GLY A 186 39.91 1.34 -22.12
C GLY A 186 38.99 2.35 -21.43
N SER A 187 39.05 3.63 -21.82
CA SER A 187 38.15 4.65 -21.25
C SER A 187 36.69 4.47 -21.70
N PHE A 188 36.47 4.07 -22.97
CA PHE A 188 35.12 3.76 -23.45
C PHE A 188 34.56 2.50 -22.80
N ASP A 189 35.36 1.46 -22.56
CA ASP A 189 34.97 0.25 -21.88
C ASP A 189 34.58 0.55 -20.42
N ALA A 190 35.37 1.34 -19.71
CA ALA A 190 35.07 1.78 -18.35
C ALA A 190 33.76 2.58 -18.28
N LEU A 191 33.54 3.52 -19.22
CA LEU A 191 32.30 4.28 -19.31
C LEU A 191 31.08 3.38 -19.57
N GLY A 192 31.21 2.43 -20.50
CA GLY A 192 30.18 1.48 -20.81
C GLY A 192 29.79 0.59 -19.62
N GLN A 193 30.77 0.21 -18.79
CA GLN A 193 30.53 -0.56 -17.56
C GLN A 193 29.78 0.27 -16.51
N ARG A 194 30.15 1.54 -16.31
CA ARG A 194 29.44 2.45 -15.41
C ARG A 194 27.99 2.62 -15.82
N VAL A 195 27.72 2.84 -17.11
CA VAL A 195 26.32 2.96 -17.59
C VAL A 195 25.53 1.66 -17.37
N ARG A 196 26.14 0.47 -17.57
CA ARG A 196 25.50 -0.81 -17.25
C ARG A 196 25.19 -0.96 -15.76
N ALA A 197 26.12 -0.54 -14.89
CA ALA A 197 25.92 -0.56 -13.44
C ALA A 197 24.74 0.36 -13.02
N ILE A 198 24.65 1.56 -13.62
CA ILE A 198 23.50 2.47 -13.42
C ILE A 198 22.19 1.78 -13.82
N ALA A 199 22.19 1.10 -14.97
CA ALA A 199 21.00 0.39 -15.44
C ALA A 199 20.55 -0.71 -14.46
N LEU A 200 21.50 -1.46 -13.89
CA LEU A 200 21.21 -2.49 -12.86
C LEU A 200 20.67 -1.87 -11.57
N VAL A 201 21.24 -0.79 -11.08
CA VAL A 201 20.75 -0.07 -9.90
C VAL A 201 19.30 0.36 -10.12
N GLN A 202 19.00 0.97 -11.27
CA GLN A 202 17.64 1.41 -11.59
C GLN A 202 16.67 0.22 -11.68
N GLN A 203 17.09 -0.89 -12.29
CA GLN A 203 16.26 -2.09 -12.39
C GLN A 203 15.87 -2.62 -11.00
N HIS A 204 16.82 -2.84 -10.11
CA HIS A 204 16.56 -3.44 -8.80
C HIS A 204 15.80 -2.53 -7.83
N LEU A 205 15.88 -1.22 -8.01
CA LEU A 205 15.07 -0.27 -7.24
C LEU A 205 13.56 -0.42 -7.53
N HIS A 206 13.21 -0.74 -8.79
CA HIS A 206 11.80 -0.82 -9.21
C HIS A 206 11.18 -2.20 -9.06
N GLU A 207 12.00 -3.23 -8.94
CA GLU A 207 11.54 -4.60 -8.63
C GLU A 207 11.22 -4.77 -7.13
N ALA A 208 11.46 -3.76 -6.30
CA ALA A 208 11.13 -3.80 -4.88
C ALA A 208 9.60 -3.72 -4.66
N PRO A 209 9.03 -4.65 -3.86
CA PRO A 209 7.57 -4.76 -3.69
C PRO A 209 6.91 -3.57 -2.97
N HIS A 210 7.69 -2.69 -2.36
CA HIS A 210 7.21 -1.50 -1.67
C HIS A 210 7.96 -0.26 -2.13
N ILE A 211 7.24 0.66 -2.79
CA ILE A 211 7.80 1.92 -3.32
C ILE A 211 8.25 2.87 -2.18
N ALA A 212 7.69 2.73 -0.98
CA ALA A 212 7.96 3.65 0.13
C ALA A 212 9.23 3.30 0.93
N SER A 213 9.63 2.03 0.97
CA SER A 213 10.80 1.58 1.72
C SER A 213 11.40 0.32 1.10
N ILE A 214 12.73 0.26 1.07
CA ILE A 214 13.50 -0.82 0.45
C ILE A 214 14.28 -1.54 1.54
N ASP A 215 14.16 -2.87 1.58
CA ASP A 215 15.06 -3.68 2.41
C ASP A 215 16.47 -3.60 1.82
N LEU A 216 17.36 -2.95 2.57
CA LEU A 216 18.71 -2.67 2.12
C LEU A 216 19.52 -3.93 1.85
N ARG A 217 19.36 -4.97 2.68
CA ARG A 217 20.09 -6.22 2.54
C ARG A 217 19.69 -6.95 1.26
N ASP A 218 18.40 -7.14 1.08
CA ASP A 218 17.86 -7.81 -0.11
C ASP A 218 18.20 -7.05 -1.40
N TYR A 219 18.10 -5.75 -1.36
CA TYR A 219 18.50 -4.89 -2.46
C TYR A 219 19.99 -5.03 -2.81
N LEU A 220 20.88 -4.95 -1.82
CA LEU A 220 22.33 -5.07 -2.03
C LEU A 220 22.73 -6.49 -2.48
N HIS A 221 22.05 -7.55 -2.01
CA HIS A 221 22.27 -8.90 -2.49
C HIS A 221 21.93 -9.06 -3.98
N ARG A 222 20.76 -8.54 -4.40
CA ARG A 222 20.36 -8.56 -5.82
C ARG A 222 21.30 -7.77 -6.68
N LEU A 223 21.65 -6.55 -6.24
CA LEU A 223 22.58 -5.70 -6.94
C LEU A 223 23.97 -6.37 -7.08
N ALA A 224 24.50 -6.93 -6.01
CA ALA A 224 25.77 -7.64 -5.97
C ALA A 224 25.80 -8.82 -6.97
N SER A 225 24.73 -9.60 -7.03
CA SER A 225 24.58 -10.70 -8.00
C SER A 225 24.60 -10.19 -9.44
N GLY A 226 23.90 -9.09 -9.74
CA GLY A 226 23.89 -8.48 -11.08
C GLY A 226 25.23 -7.86 -11.47
N LEU A 227 25.90 -7.16 -10.56
CA LEU A 227 27.19 -6.55 -10.79
C LEU A 227 28.29 -7.58 -11.02
N GLY A 228 28.24 -8.74 -10.33
CA GLY A 228 29.17 -9.86 -10.53
C GLY A 228 29.11 -10.46 -11.94
N GLN A 229 27.96 -10.30 -12.65
CA GLN A 229 27.78 -10.82 -14.00
C GLN A 229 28.24 -9.86 -15.10
N LEU A 230 28.62 -8.63 -14.78
CA LEU A 230 28.98 -7.60 -15.78
C LEU A 230 30.24 -7.90 -16.60
N ARG A 231 31.10 -8.82 -16.16
CA ARG A 231 32.32 -9.20 -16.88
C ARG A 231 32.33 -10.67 -17.31
N ARG A 232 32.74 -10.89 -18.57
CA ARG A 232 33.11 -12.24 -19.08
C ARG A 232 34.26 -12.81 -18.23
N ALA A 233 34.01 -13.76 -17.38
CA ALA A 233 35.02 -14.60 -16.71
C ALA A 233 35.09 -14.59 -15.19
N GLY A 234 34.02 -14.42 -14.45
CA GLY A 234 33.95 -14.84 -13.03
C GLY A 234 35.00 -14.25 -12.07
N ARG A 235 35.54 -13.07 -12.35
CA ARG A 235 36.72 -12.53 -11.67
C ARG A 235 36.39 -11.52 -10.55
N ILE A 236 35.13 -11.17 -10.38
CA ILE A 236 34.69 -10.33 -9.26
C ILE A 236 33.62 -11.06 -8.48
N GLY A 237 33.90 -11.33 -7.22
CA GLY A 237 32.92 -11.77 -6.24
C GLY A 237 32.46 -10.56 -5.42
N VAL A 238 31.16 -10.30 -5.36
CA VAL A 238 30.59 -9.33 -4.44
C VAL A 238 29.80 -10.10 -3.38
N THR A 239 30.22 -9.98 -2.12
CA THR A 239 29.57 -10.59 -0.98
C THR A 239 28.95 -9.52 -0.09
N VAL A 240 27.75 -9.80 0.43
CA VAL A 240 27.06 -8.95 1.38
C VAL A 240 26.95 -9.70 2.70
N GLU A 241 27.52 -9.13 3.75
CA GLU A 241 27.56 -9.70 5.10
C GLU A 241 26.81 -8.79 6.08
N GLY A 242 26.31 -9.36 7.16
CA GLY A 242 25.69 -8.62 8.26
C GLY A 242 24.29 -9.12 8.58
N ASP A 243 23.90 -8.90 9.83
CA ASP A 243 22.59 -9.28 10.36
C ASP A 243 21.72 -8.03 10.56
N GLY A 244 20.44 -8.17 10.25
CA GLY A 244 19.43 -7.14 10.44
C GLY A 244 18.77 -6.68 9.14
N THR A 245 17.46 -6.46 9.22
CA THR A 245 16.66 -5.81 8.19
C THR A 245 16.71 -4.30 8.43
N SER A 246 17.11 -3.54 7.43
CA SER A 246 17.09 -2.08 7.47
C SER A 246 16.29 -1.57 6.30
N LEU A 247 15.16 -0.95 6.62
CA LEU A 247 14.35 -0.28 5.61
C LEU A 247 14.93 1.11 5.35
N VAL A 248 15.20 1.42 4.10
CA VAL A 248 15.73 2.71 3.66
C VAL A 248 14.84 3.33 2.60
N GLU A 249 14.88 4.64 2.50
CA GLU A 249 14.20 5.36 1.42
C GLU A 249 14.80 5.01 0.05
N PRO A 250 13.99 5.00 -1.04
CA PRO A 250 14.48 4.73 -2.40
C PRO A 250 15.66 5.62 -2.82
N ARG A 251 15.68 6.89 -2.39
CA ARG A 251 16.77 7.83 -2.64
C ARG A 251 18.09 7.37 -2.03
N THR A 252 18.04 6.88 -0.80
CA THR A 252 19.22 6.35 -0.09
C THR A 252 19.68 5.05 -0.72
N ALA A 253 18.76 4.13 -1.05
CA ALA A 253 19.09 2.89 -1.73
C ALA A 253 19.75 3.15 -3.11
N ASN A 254 19.22 4.11 -3.87
CA ASN A 254 19.80 4.53 -5.15
C ASN A 254 21.24 5.03 -4.98
N ALA A 255 21.47 5.96 -4.05
CA ALA A 255 22.79 6.50 -3.79
C ALA A 255 23.79 5.41 -3.36
N LEU A 256 23.39 4.51 -2.47
CA LEU A 256 24.20 3.36 -2.05
C LEU A 256 24.50 2.42 -3.22
N GLY A 257 23.51 2.11 -4.04
CA GLY A 257 23.70 1.29 -5.24
C GLY A 257 24.70 1.90 -6.21
N MET A 258 24.63 3.21 -6.42
CA MET A 258 25.58 3.95 -7.27
C MET A 258 26.99 3.97 -6.68
N ILE A 259 27.14 4.13 -5.36
CA ILE A 259 28.43 4.06 -4.68
C ILE A 259 29.04 2.66 -4.81
N VAL A 260 28.28 1.59 -4.56
CA VAL A 260 28.72 0.21 -4.72
C VAL A 260 29.11 -0.08 -6.17
N ALA A 261 28.29 0.37 -7.12
CA ALA A 261 28.57 0.22 -8.54
C ALA A 261 29.89 0.90 -8.97
N GLU A 262 30.19 2.07 -8.40
CA GLU A 262 31.45 2.77 -8.67
C GLU A 262 32.67 2.04 -8.07
N VAL A 263 32.57 1.53 -6.84
CA VAL A 263 33.63 0.69 -6.25
C VAL A 263 33.86 -0.58 -7.08
N VAL A 264 32.80 -1.21 -7.59
CA VAL A 264 32.93 -2.35 -8.51
C VAL A 264 33.60 -1.95 -9.81
N ALA A 265 33.25 -0.78 -10.37
CA ALA A 265 33.87 -0.28 -11.61
C ALA A 265 35.35 0.01 -11.42
N GLU A 266 35.77 0.63 -10.31
CA GLU A 266 37.17 0.84 -9.97
C GLU A 266 37.95 -0.48 -9.82
N CYS A 267 37.34 -1.48 -9.17
CA CYS A 267 37.94 -2.81 -9.11
C CYS A 267 38.11 -3.45 -10.49
N LEU A 268 37.12 -3.29 -11.38
CA LEU A 268 37.17 -3.82 -12.74
C LEU A 268 38.30 -3.14 -13.55
N ASP A 269 38.52 -1.86 -13.37
CA ASP A 269 39.59 -1.11 -14.04
C ASP A 269 40.99 -1.52 -13.55
N ALA A 270 41.09 -1.95 -12.28
CA ALA A 270 42.35 -2.40 -11.66
C ALA A 270 42.69 -3.87 -11.91
N THR A 271 41.70 -4.72 -12.28
CA THR A 271 41.93 -6.14 -12.51
C THR A 271 42.49 -6.43 -13.88
N THR A 272 43.59 -7.22 -13.92
CA THR A 272 44.18 -7.81 -15.13
C THR A 272 43.63 -9.22 -15.34
N GLU A 273 44.03 -9.92 -16.42
CA GLU A 273 43.57 -11.28 -16.74
C GLU A 273 43.86 -12.34 -15.66
N THR A 274 44.77 -12.05 -14.75
CA THR A 274 45.28 -12.98 -13.73
C THR A 274 44.82 -12.64 -12.30
N VAL A 275 44.23 -11.46 -12.06
CA VAL A 275 43.87 -11.00 -10.72
C VAL A 275 42.34 -11.06 -10.50
N THR A 276 41.92 -11.82 -9.52
CA THR A 276 40.53 -11.82 -9.02
C THR A 276 40.36 -10.75 -7.95
N CYS A 277 39.27 -10.01 -7.98
CA CYS A 277 38.94 -9.02 -6.96
C CYS A 277 37.67 -9.48 -6.18
N GLY A 278 37.77 -9.50 -4.86
CA GLY A 278 36.63 -9.68 -3.98
C GLY A 278 36.18 -8.36 -3.42
N ILE A 279 34.89 -8.07 -3.43
CA ILE A 279 34.30 -6.92 -2.74
C ILE A 279 33.41 -7.46 -1.65
N THR A 280 33.63 -7.00 -0.42
CA THR A 280 32.79 -7.35 0.74
C THR A 280 32.08 -6.11 1.22
N ILE A 281 30.77 -6.18 1.29
CA ILE A 281 29.89 -5.14 1.83
C ILE A 281 29.37 -5.65 3.16
N ARG A 282 29.72 -4.99 4.27
CA ARG A 282 29.21 -5.31 5.59
C ARG A 282 28.18 -4.29 6.03
N ILE A 283 27.04 -4.79 6.45
CA ILE A 283 25.92 -3.99 6.97
C ILE A 283 25.90 -4.15 8.48
N ASN A 284 26.02 -3.04 9.21
CA ASN A 284 25.87 -3.00 10.65
C ASN A 284 24.61 -2.17 10.98
N ALA A 285 23.54 -2.87 11.32
CA ALA A 285 22.27 -2.28 11.71
C ALA A 285 21.92 -2.74 13.12
N GLY A 286 21.87 -1.81 14.07
CA GLY A 286 21.44 -2.06 15.44
C GLY A 286 20.19 -1.27 15.78
N ALA A 287 19.35 -1.77 16.68
CA ALA A 287 18.17 -1.04 17.14
C ALA A 287 18.58 0.31 17.75
N GLY A 288 18.09 1.42 17.19
CA GLY A 288 18.37 2.78 17.65
C GLY A 288 19.76 3.33 17.28
N THR A 289 20.51 2.66 16.42
CA THR A 289 21.79 3.18 15.92
C THR A 289 21.72 3.46 14.42
N PRO A 290 22.45 4.49 13.92
CA PRO A 290 22.55 4.74 12.49
C PRO A 290 23.06 3.50 11.75
N VAL A 291 22.47 3.17 10.62
CA VAL A 291 22.92 2.08 9.76
C VAL A 291 24.28 2.47 9.18
N ARG A 292 25.25 1.59 9.32
CA ARG A 292 26.60 1.77 8.80
C ARG A 292 26.92 0.65 7.82
N LEU A 293 27.52 1.01 6.71
CA LEU A 293 28.07 0.05 5.77
C LEU A 293 29.59 0.23 5.71
N SER A 294 30.30 -0.88 5.56
CA SER A 294 31.69 -0.85 5.18
C SER A 294 31.90 -1.64 3.89
N VAL A 295 32.56 -1.04 2.92
CA VAL A 295 32.88 -1.65 1.63
C VAL A 295 34.39 -1.83 1.53
N VAL A 296 34.81 -3.06 1.32
CA VAL A 296 36.22 -3.44 1.21
C VAL A 296 36.44 -4.11 -0.14
N SER A 297 37.44 -3.65 -0.85
CA SER A 297 37.89 -4.22 -2.11
C SER A 297 39.21 -4.97 -1.92
N GLY A 298 39.25 -6.22 -2.40
CA GLY A 298 40.45 -7.05 -2.40
C GLY A 298 41.45 -6.75 -3.55
N ALA A 299 41.24 -5.69 -4.33
CA ALA A 299 42.13 -5.36 -5.45
C ALA A 299 43.55 -4.87 -5.04
N GLY A 300 43.78 -4.73 -3.72
CA GLY A 300 45.07 -4.31 -3.18
C GLY A 300 45.49 -2.88 -3.58
N GLU A 301 46.74 -2.53 -3.29
CA GLU A 301 47.34 -1.24 -3.66
C GLU A 301 47.40 -1.00 -5.17
N ALA A 302 47.25 -2.04 -5.98
CA ALA A 302 47.21 -1.94 -7.44
C ALA A 302 46.01 -1.09 -7.95
N ALA A 303 44.90 -1.11 -7.24
CA ALA A 303 43.74 -0.25 -7.54
C ALA A 303 44.01 1.23 -7.20
N ALA A 304 44.84 1.47 -6.19
CA ALA A 304 45.21 2.82 -5.77
C ALA A 304 46.21 3.49 -6.76
N ALA A 305 46.97 2.70 -7.51
CA ALA A 305 48.01 3.23 -8.41
C ALA A 305 47.44 3.89 -9.69
N GLY A 306 46.24 3.53 -10.14
CA GLY A 306 45.59 4.11 -11.33
C GLY A 306 46.46 4.08 -12.60
N ARG A 307 45.85 4.07 -13.79
CA ARG A 307 46.61 4.31 -15.02
C ARG A 307 47.07 5.78 -15.04
N GLU A 308 48.39 6.00 -15.23
CA GLU A 308 48.94 7.36 -15.38
C GLU A 308 48.16 8.12 -16.45
N GLY A 309 47.70 9.35 -16.12
CA GLY A 309 47.03 10.25 -17.04
C GLY A 309 45.48 10.16 -17.10
N VAL A 310 44.82 9.23 -16.39
CA VAL A 310 43.34 9.18 -16.33
C VAL A 310 42.87 9.84 -15.05
N PRO A 311 41.95 10.84 -15.08
CA PRO A 311 41.40 11.42 -13.88
C PRO A 311 40.68 10.36 -13.04
N LYS A 312 41.01 10.25 -11.75
CA LYS A 312 40.29 9.39 -10.80
C LYS A 312 38.90 9.98 -10.56
N LEU A 313 37.93 9.53 -11.33
CA LEU A 313 36.53 9.98 -11.22
C LEU A 313 35.79 9.36 -10.05
N GLY A 314 36.13 8.14 -9.64
CA GLY A 314 35.43 7.36 -8.63
C GLY A 314 35.21 8.08 -7.31
N PRO A 315 36.25 8.59 -6.64
CA PRO A 315 36.09 9.29 -5.37
C PRO A 315 35.17 10.53 -5.48
N ARG A 316 35.22 11.24 -6.62
CA ARG A 316 34.36 12.40 -6.88
C ARG A 316 32.90 12.00 -7.11
N LEU A 317 32.66 10.89 -7.79
CA LEU A 317 31.34 10.35 -8.02
C LEU A 317 30.74 9.79 -6.73
N ILE A 318 31.53 9.05 -5.95
CA ILE A 318 31.10 8.54 -4.62
C ILE A 318 30.68 9.71 -3.73
N ALA A 319 31.50 10.77 -3.65
CA ALA A 319 31.17 11.95 -2.87
C ALA A 319 29.86 12.64 -3.36
N ALA A 320 29.68 12.73 -4.67
CA ALA A 320 28.47 13.32 -5.27
C ALA A 320 27.21 12.50 -4.95
N TYR A 321 27.26 11.18 -5.08
CA TYR A 321 26.13 10.30 -4.75
C TYR A 321 25.80 10.33 -3.25
N ALA A 322 26.84 10.32 -2.40
CA ALA A 322 26.67 10.40 -0.97
C ALA A 322 26.02 11.72 -0.54
N ALA A 323 26.46 12.85 -1.11
CA ALA A 323 25.85 14.16 -0.83
C ALA A 323 24.38 14.24 -1.23
N GLN A 324 23.96 13.56 -2.31
CA GLN A 324 22.56 13.49 -2.72
C GLN A 324 21.65 12.85 -1.69
N ALA A 325 22.14 11.90 -0.88
CA ALA A 325 21.36 11.14 0.11
C ALA A 325 21.81 11.41 1.55
N GLU A 326 22.58 12.47 1.78
CA GLU A 326 23.06 12.86 3.12
C GLU A 326 23.86 11.74 3.82
N ILE A 327 24.55 10.90 3.04
CA ILE A 327 25.36 9.79 3.53
C ILE A 327 26.75 10.36 3.89
N ALA A 328 27.19 10.13 5.13
CA ALA A 328 28.56 10.46 5.52
C ALA A 328 29.52 9.39 5.00
N VAL A 329 30.61 9.81 4.34
CA VAL A 329 31.58 8.92 3.71
C VAL A 329 32.97 9.17 4.26
N SER A 330 33.70 8.08 4.55
CA SER A 330 35.12 8.12 4.91
C SER A 330 35.82 6.86 4.43
N GLY A 331 37.14 6.93 4.17
CA GLY A 331 37.95 5.83 3.65
C GLY A 331 37.97 5.73 2.13
N THR A 332 38.69 4.73 1.60
CA THR A 332 39.03 4.58 0.17
C THR A 332 38.67 3.21 -0.42
N ALA A 333 37.89 2.40 0.26
CA ALA A 333 37.46 1.05 -0.14
C ALA A 333 38.60 0.03 -0.32
N THR A 334 39.76 0.22 0.31
CA THR A 334 40.88 -0.74 0.32
C THR A 334 40.81 -1.65 1.57
N GLN A 335 41.62 -2.71 1.62
CA GLN A 335 41.75 -3.52 2.84
C GLN A 335 42.33 -2.77 4.03
N ALA A 336 43.27 -1.85 3.75
CA ALA A 336 43.90 -1.03 4.79
C ALA A 336 43.00 0.14 5.23
N ASP A 337 42.16 0.64 4.34
CA ASP A 337 41.27 1.77 4.60
C ASP A 337 39.88 1.50 3.97
N PRO A 338 38.99 0.77 4.68
CA PRO A 338 37.65 0.48 4.22
C PRO A 338 36.85 1.74 3.94
N LEU A 339 36.01 1.72 2.91
CA LEU A 339 35.03 2.78 2.68
C LEU A 339 33.89 2.63 3.68
N HIS A 340 33.74 3.57 4.57
CA HIS A 340 32.68 3.62 5.56
C HIS A 340 31.58 4.58 5.12
N LEU A 341 30.36 4.10 5.12
CA LEU A 341 29.14 4.83 4.79
C LEU A 341 28.24 4.84 6.01
N GLN A 342 27.92 6.00 6.51
CA GLN A 342 26.93 6.15 7.58
C GLN A 342 25.67 6.79 6.99
N LEU A 343 24.56 6.07 7.08
CA LEU A 343 23.28 6.56 6.60
C LEU A 343 22.73 7.61 7.55
N PRO A 344 21.95 8.58 7.04
CA PRO A 344 21.17 9.47 7.89
C PRO A 344 20.27 8.63 8.80
N GLU A 345 19.96 9.14 9.98
CA GLU A 345 19.00 8.47 10.87
C GLU A 345 17.72 8.25 10.08
N ALA A 346 17.29 6.99 10.00
CA ALA A 346 16.04 6.64 9.36
C ALA A 346 14.95 7.46 10.07
N ARG A 347 14.37 8.43 9.39
CA ARG A 347 13.08 8.98 9.80
C ARG A 347 12.16 7.78 9.80
N ALA A 348 11.76 7.33 11.01
CA ALA A 348 10.86 6.20 11.15
C ALA A 348 9.67 6.47 10.22
N TYR A 349 9.56 5.71 9.15
CA TYR A 349 8.35 5.72 8.34
C TYR A 349 7.25 5.23 9.28
N VAL A 350 6.50 6.16 9.81
CA VAL A 350 5.23 5.85 10.47
C VAL A 350 4.26 5.65 9.32
N PRO A 351 3.86 4.39 9.03
CA PRO A 351 2.82 4.17 8.05
C PRO A 351 1.63 5.04 8.48
N PRO A 352 0.93 5.69 7.54
CA PRO A 352 -0.27 6.42 7.89
C PRO A 352 -1.14 5.44 8.68
N THR A 353 -1.35 5.76 9.95
CA THR A 353 -2.22 4.98 10.82
C THR A 353 -3.57 4.95 10.12
N LEU A 354 -3.91 3.80 9.57
CA LEU A 354 -5.30 3.50 9.24
C LEU A 354 -6.04 3.79 10.54
N SER A 355 -6.80 4.87 10.54
CA SER A 355 -7.67 5.20 11.67
C SER A 355 -8.43 3.94 12.03
N PRO A 356 -8.43 3.50 13.28
CA PRO A 356 -9.16 2.32 13.66
C PRO A 356 -10.61 2.57 13.24
N SER A 357 -11.11 1.73 12.33
CA SER A 357 -12.52 1.66 12.03
C SER A 357 -13.24 1.58 13.37
N LEU A 358 -14.04 2.61 13.67
CA LEU A 358 -14.92 2.65 14.83
C LEU A 358 -15.73 1.34 14.84
N SER A 359 -15.35 0.49 15.77
CA SER A 359 -16.04 -0.76 16.11
C SER A 359 -17.39 -0.46 16.76
#